data_6fd5754a01175a247d36b9dcbc41276e
#
_entry.id   6fd5754a01175a247d36b9dcbc41276e
#
_cell.length_a   1.000
_cell.length_b   1.000
_cell.length_c   1.000
_cell.angle_alpha   90.00
_cell.angle_beta   90.00
_cell.angle_gamma   90.00
#
_symmetry.space_group_name_H-M   'P 1'
#
loop_
_entity.id
_entity.type
_entity.pdbx_description
1 polymer ?
#
loop_
_entity_poly.entity_id
_entity_poly.type
_entity_poly.pdbx_seq_one_letter_code
_entity_poly.pdbx_strand_id
1 'polypeptide(L)'
;NLLLDETGAPNIGPFFCGGLITLNSQSGELSYSGQYRALAHFAPVIDRGNSIYPCKVHDAGAIETSRYPALELPCAATASVNQKSGAVALFYVNPTKVKKQVTFDLRGNTVYFEALPDSLTTVRIEE
;
A
#
# COMPACT_ATOMS: atom_id res chain seq x y z
N ASN A 1 1.78 -4.06 -16.56
CA ASN A 1 0.55 -4.20 -17.36
C ASN A 1 -0.67 -3.86 -16.49
N LEU A 2 -1.58 -3.03 -17.01
CA LEU A 2 -2.77 -2.62 -16.28
C LEU A 2 -3.86 -3.69 -16.35
N LEU A 3 -4.22 -4.11 -17.55
CA LEU A 3 -5.27 -5.09 -17.81
C LEU A 3 -4.71 -6.20 -18.71
N LEU A 4 -4.88 -7.42 -18.30
CA LEU A 4 -4.55 -8.62 -19.07
C LEU A 4 -5.72 -9.61 -18.98
N ASP A 5 -5.77 -10.58 -19.90
CA ASP A 5 -6.66 -11.73 -19.76
C ASP A 5 -6.06 -12.82 -18.84
N GLU A 6 -6.78 -13.90 -18.64
CA GLU A 6 -6.36 -15.04 -17.80
C GLU A 6 -5.12 -15.77 -18.35
N THR A 7 -4.75 -15.55 -19.60
CA THR A 7 -3.53 -16.10 -20.22
C THR A 7 -2.34 -15.16 -20.11
N GLY A 8 -2.58 -13.92 -19.66
CA GLY A 8 -1.59 -12.85 -19.60
C GLY A 8 -1.48 -12.04 -20.90
N ALA A 9 -2.41 -12.16 -21.81
CA ALA A 9 -2.45 -11.36 -23.05
C ALA A 9 -3.18 -10.01 -22.83
N PRO A 10 -2.89 -8.98 -23.61
CA PRO A 10 -1.89 -8.92 -24.68
C PRO A 10 -0.49 -8.54 -24.18
N ASN A 11 0.26 -9.47 -23.66
CA ASN A 11 1.65 -9.23 -23.26
C ASN A 11 2.58 -9.65 -24.40
N ILE A 12 3.45 -8.75 -24.86
CA ILE A 12 4.37 -8.99 -25.99
C ILE A 12 5.70 -9.59 -25.51
N GLY A 13 5.89 -9.76 -24.20
CA GLY A 13 7.12 -10.30 -23.64
C GLY A 13 7.16 -11.83 -23.59
N PRO A 14 8.37 -12.42 -23.51
CA PRO A 14 8.54 -13.87 -23.38
C PRO A 14 8.20 -14.40 -22.00
N PHE A 15 7.87 -13.53 -21.05
CA PHE A 15 7.57 -13.89 -19.67
C PHE A 15 6.09 -13.71 -19.37
N PHE A 16 5.51 -14.64 -18.63
CA PHE A 16 4.19 -14.46 -18.06
C PHE A 16 4.22 -13.30 -17.07
N CYS A 17 3.40 -12.28 -17.30
CA CYS A 17 3.21 -11.15 -16.41
C CYS A 17 1.77 -11.10 -15.94
N GLY A 18 1.57 -10.98 -14.63
CA GLY A 18 0.25 -10.68 -14.09
C GLY A 18 -0.16 -9.22 -14.37
N GLY A 19 -1.43 -8.99 -14.68
CA GLY A 19 -2.01 -7.65 -14.74
C GLY A 19 -2.35 -7.12 -13.34
N LEU A 20 -2.54 -5.81 -13.24
CA LEU A 20 -3.21 -5.24 -12.06
C LEU A 20 -4.66 -5.72 -11.98
N ILE A 21 -5.29 -5.83 -13.14
CA ILE A 21 -6.65 -6.34 -13.32
C ILE A 21 -6.56 -7.49 -14.33
N THR A 22 -7.26 -8.57 -14.06
CA THR A 22 -7.39 -9.69 -14.99
C THR A 22 -8.84 -9.80 -15.43
N LEU A 23 -9.07 -9.83 -16.75
CA LEU A 23 -10.36 -10.07 -17.39
C LEU A 23 -10.46 -11.54 -17.75
N ASN A 24 -11.45 -12.24 -17.24
CA ASN A 24 -11.81 -13.55 -17.76
C ASN A 24 -12.49 -13.37 -19.13
N SER A 25 -11.83 -13.82 -20.19
CA SER A 25 -12.28 -13.60 -21.57
C SER A 25 -13.58 -14.33 -21.92
N GLN A 26 -13.94 -15.38 -21.16
CA GLN A 26 -15.17 -16.15 -21.37
C GLN A 26 -16.35 -15.60 -20.58
N SER A 27 -16.14 -15.27 -19.30
CA SER A 27 -17.22 -14.79 -18.43
C SER A 27 -17.37 -13.27 -18.42
N GLY A 28 -16.35 -12.51 -18.84
CA GLY A 28 -16.28 -11.07 -18.69
C GLY A 28 -16.00 -10.60 -17.26
N GLU A 29 -15.73 -11.51 -16.33
CA GLU A 29 -15.48 -11.19 -14.92
C GLU A 29 -14.09 -10.53 -14.75
N LEU A 30 -14.04 -9.52 -13.88
CA LEU A 30 -12.79 -8.84 -13.50
C LEU A 30 -12.32 -9.32 -12.14
N SER A 31 -11.03 -9.65 -12.06
CA SER A 31 -10.35 -9.89 -10.80
C SER A 31 -9.23 -8.87 -10.57
N TYR A 32 -8.99 -8.51 -9.31
CA TYR A 32 -8.08 -7.45 -8.90
C TYR A 32 -6.91 -8.04 -8.11
N SER A 33 -5.69 -7.74 -8.55
CA SER A 33 -4.47 -8.21 -7.89
C SER A 33 -4.20 -7.51 -6.55
N GLY A 34 -3.25 -8.04 -5.77
CA GLY A 34 -2.76 -7.38 -4.57
C GLY A 34 -2.12 -6.02 -4.88
N GLN A 35 -1.43 -5.89 -6.02
CA GLN A 35 -0.84 -4.63 -6.46
C GLN A 35 -1.92 -3.58 -6.78
N TYR A 36 -3.04 -3.98 -7.39
CA TYR A 36 -4.18 -3.09 -7.60
C TYR A 36 -4.70 -2.55 -6.27
N ARG A 37 -4.89 -3.44 -5.29
CA ARG A 37 -5.37 -3.06 -3.96
C ARG A 37 -4.41 -2.11 -3.26
N ALA A 38 -3.09 -2.37 -3.35
CA ALA A 38 -2.08 -1.45 -2.81
C ALA A 38 -2.16 -0.07 -3.47
N LEU A 39 -2.26 0.01 -4.79
CA LEU A 39 -2.41 1.28 -5.51
C LEU A 39 -3.71 2.01 -5.12
N ALA A 40 -4.79 1.28 -4.85
CA ALA A 40 -6.05 1.87 -4.40
C ALA A 40 -5.95 2.58 -3.03
N HIS A 41 -4.94 2.27 -2.22
CA HIS A 41 -4.66 3.02 -1.00
C HIS A 41 -4.03 4.39 -1.27
N PHE A 42 -3.24 4.52 -2.34
CA PHE A 42 -2.51 5.75 -2.65
C PHE A 42 -3.31 6.69 -3.56
N ALA A 43 -3.96 6.15 -4.59
CA ALA A 43 -4.59 6.94 -5.64
C ALA A 43 -5.64 7.96 -5.16
N PRO A 44 -6.48 7.68 -4.13
CA PRO A 44 -7.49 8.64 -3.68
C PRO A 44 -6.94 9.79 -2.83
N VAL A 45 -5.69 9.70 -2.35
CA VAL A 45 -5.16 10.61 -1.32
C VAL A 45 -3.82 11.24 -1.69
N ILE A 46 -3.24 10.88 -2.84
CA ILE A 46 -2.03 11.50 -3.35
C ILE A 46 -2.37 12.27 -4.63
N ASP A 47 -2.44 13.59 -4.50
CA ASP A 47 -2.61 14.48 -5.62
C ASP A 47 -1.26 14.85 -6.24
N ARG A 48 -1.31 15.28 -7.51
CA ARG A 48 -0.13 15.84 -8.16
C ARG A 48 0.33 17.09 -7.42
N GLY A 49 1.58 17.09 -7.00
CA GLY A 49 2.19 18.19 -6.25
C GLY A 49 2.17 18.02 -4.72
N ASN A 50 1.67 16.88 -4.22
CA ASN A 50 1.85 16.54 -2.82
C ASN A 50 3.33 16.32 -2.50
N SER A 51 3.75 16.69 -1.30
CA SER A 51 5.07 16.35 -0.77
C SER A 51 5.00 15.02 -0.02
N ILE A 52 5.98 14.15 -0.25
CA ILE A 52 6.09 12.85 0.42
C ILE A 52 7.18 12.94 1.48
N TYR A 53 6.86 12.50 2.69
CA TYR A 53 7.74 12.51 3.84
C TYR A 53 7.95 11.10 4.38
N PRO A 54 9.21 10.65 4.56
CA PRO A 54 9.48 9.42 5.28
C PRO A 54 9.11 9.58 6.75
N CYS A 55 8.54 8.54 7.34
CA CYS A 55 8.23 8.47 8.76
C CYS A 55 9.21 7.54 9.46
N LYS A 56 9.64 7.89 10.67
CA LYS A 56 10.38 6.96 11.52
C LYS A 56 9.40 6.01 12.19
N VAL A 57 9.67 4.71 12.10
CA VAL A 57 8.88 3.68 12.79
C VAL A 57 9.69 3.16 13.97
N HIS A 58 9.14 3.27 15.17
CA HIS A 58 9.67 2.66 16.38
C HIS A 58 8.95 1.31 16.59
N ASP A 59 9.63 0.32 17.13
CA ASP A 59 9.10 -1.05 17.27
C ASP A 59 8.65 -1.63 15.92
N ALA A 60 9.56 -1.61 14.98
CA ALA A 60 9.30 -1.94 13.58
C ALA A 60 9.15 -3.44 13.33
N GLY A 61 8.89 -4.31 14.20
CA GLY A 61 8.75 -5.76 13.94
C GLY A 61 9.05 -6.16 12.49
N ALA A 62 9.68 -7.27 12.28
CA ALA A 62 10.00 -7.76 10.94
C ALA A 62 9.52 -9.21 10.78
N ILE A 63 9.32 -9.62 9.53
CA ILE A 63 9.02 -11.01 9.18
C ILE A 63 10.02 -11.51 8.15
N GLU A 64 10.40 -12.77 8.25
CA GLU A 64 11.04 -13.49 7.16
C GLU A 64 10.00 -13.95 6.14
N THR A 65 10.32 -13.84 4.86
CA THR A 65 9.48 -14.40 3.81
C THR A 65 10.01 -15.75 3.38
N SER A 66 9.12 -16.72 3.21
CA SER A 66 9.53 -18.07 2.76
C SER A 66 10.13 -18.06 1.35
N ARG A 67 9.73 -17.09 0.51
CA ARG A 67 10.22 -16.96 -0.87
C ARG A 67 11.59 -16.30 -0.94
N TYR A 68 11.89 -15.44 0.01
CA TYR A 68 13.16 -14.73 0.14
C TYR A 68 13.57 -14.75 1.61
N PRO A 69 14.10 -15.89 2.10
CA PRO A 69 14.33 -16.11 3.54
C PRO A 69 15.32 -15.13 4.17
N ALA A 70 16.14 -14.47 3.37
CA ALA A 70 17.06 -13.41 3.83
C ALA A 70 16.42 -12.01 3.81
N LEU A 71 15.16 -11.86 3.37
CA LEU A 71 14.47 -10.57 3.30
C LEU A 71 13.55 -10.41 4.51
N GLU A 72 13.96 -9.58 5.42
CA GLU A 72 13.10 -9.09 6.49
C GLU A 72 12.29 -7.88 5.99
N LEU A 73 10.97 -7.94 6.19
CA LEU A 73 10.07 -6.84 5.86
C LEU A 73 9.68 -6.11 7.15
N PRO A 74 10.30 -4.97 7.46
CA PRO A 74 9.94 -4.20 8.64
C PRO A 74 8.58 -3.51 8.47
N CYS A 75 7.94 -3.17 9.57
CA CYS A 75 6.89 -2.17 9.53
C CYS A 75 7.45 -0.87 8.95
N ALA A 76 6.69 -0.24 8.08
CA ALA A 76 7.11 0.97 7.39
C ALA A 76 5.97 1.99 7.34
N ALA A 77 6.33 3.26 7.32
CA ALA A 77 5.37 4.34 7.21
C ALA A 77 5.91 5.47 6.32
N THR A 78 4.99 6.12 5.63
CA THR A 78 5.25 7.35 4.89
C THR A 78 4.03 8.26 4.97
N ALA A 79 4.23 9.56 4.82
CA ALA A 79 3.14 10.52 4.78
C ALA A 79 3.17 11.32 3.48
N SER A 80 1.98 11.63 2.97
CA SER A 80 1.76 12.57 1.87
C SER A 80 1.08 13.82 2.41
N VAL A 81 1.57 14.99 2.05
CA VAL A 81 1.01 16.28 2.48
C VAL A 81 0.61 17.09 1.26
N ASN A 82 -0.65 17.45 1.19
CA ASN A 82 -1.12 18.41 0.20
C ASN A 82 -0.74 19.83 0.64
N GLN A 83 0.16 20.46 -0.10
CA GLN A 83 0.71 21.77 0.26
C GLN A 83 -0.31 22.92 0.16
N LYS A 84 -1.43 22.70 -0.53
CA LYS A 84 -2.46 23.73 -0.69
C LYS A 84 -3.52 23.65 0.39
N SER A 85 -4.00 22.45 0.69
CA SER A 85 -5.07 22.23 1.67
C SER A 85 -4.57 21.90 3.08
N GLY A 86 -3.30 21.54 3.24
CA GLY A 86 -2.78 21.03 4.51
C GLY A 86 -3.16 19.58 4.81
N ALA A 87 -4.04 18.97 4.03
CA ALA A 87 -4.46 17.58 4.24
C ALA A 87 -3.28 16.60 4.23
N VAL A 88 -3.30 15.67 5.17
CA VAL A 88 -2.26 14.65 5.34
C VAL A 88 -2.85 13.27 5.12
N ALA A 89 -2.17 12.44 4.34
CA ALA A 89 -2.43 11.02 4.27
C ALA A 89 -1.22 10.25 4.83
N LEU A 90 -1.46 9.41 5.82
CA LEU A 90 -0.46 8.51 6.38
C LEU A 90 -0.69 7.11 5.82
N PHE A 91 0.39 6.47 5.39
CA PHE A 91 0.42 5.08 4.94
C PHE A 91 1.28 4.27 5.90
N TYR A 92 0.74 3.17 6.39
CA TYR A 92 1.44 2.28 7.31
C TYR A 92 1.32 0.83 6.84
N VAL A 93 2.45 0.15 6.75
CA VAL A 93 2.53 -1.27 6.40
C VAL A 93 2.81 -2.07 7.65
N ASN A 94 1.92 -3.00 7.97
CA ASN A 94 2.12 -4.02 9.00
C ASN A 94 2.29 -5.40 8.33
N PRO A 95 3.51 -5.85 8.08
CA PRO A 95 3.76 -7.16 7.49
C PRO A 95 3.71 -8.29 8.51
N THR A 96 3.52 -8.00 9.79
CA THR A 96 3.53 -8.99 10.87
C THR A 96 2.19 -9.72 10.99
N LYS A 97 2.19 -10.84 11.69
CA LYS A 97 0.98 -11.64 11.96
C LYS A 97 0.19 -11.14 13.18
N VAL A 98 0.60 -10.04 13.76
CA VAL A 98 -0.07 -9.45 14.93
C VAL A 98 -0.63 -8.07 14.61
N LYS A 99 -1.74 -7.75 15.25
CA LYS A 99 -2.34 -6.44 15.23
C LYS A 99 -1.41 -5.44 15.94
N LYS A 100 -1.25 -4.25 15.38
CA LYS A 100 -0.44 -3.17 15.95
C LYS A 100 -1.31 -1.98 16.33
N GLN A 101 -1.10 -1.46 17.54
CA GLN A 101 -1.58 -0.13 17.92
C GLN A 101 -0.53 0.88 17.47
N VAL A 102 -0.91 1.78 16.58
CA VAL A 102 0.00 2.74 15.97
C VAL A 102 -0.32 4.13 16.51
N THR A 103 0.73 4.80 16.94
CA THR A 103 0.70 6.20 17.34
C THR A 103 1.51 6.99 16.33
N PHE A 104 0.93 8.06 15.82
CA PHE A 104 1.57 8.94 14.84
C PHE A 104 1.52 10.39 15.34
N ASP A 105 2.70 11.00 15.51
CA ASP A 105 2.80 12.41 15.92
C ASP A 105 2.82 13.30 14.67
N LEU A 106 1.85 14.19 14.59
CA LEU A 106 1.68 15.13 13.50
C LEU A 106 1.52 16.55 14.04
N ARG A 107 2.51 17.41 13.79
CA ARG A 107 2.44 18.85 14.14
C ARG A 107 2.05 19.10 15.61
N GLY A 108 2.51 18.26 16.53
CA GLY A 108 2.20 18.35 17.96
C GLY A 108 0.88 17.70 18.37
N ASN A 109 0.15 17.13 17.45
CA ASN A 109 -1.02 16.29 17.72
C ASN A 109 -0.68 14.82 17.55
N THR A 110 -1.33 13.97 18.34
CA THR A 110 -1.13 12.53 18.27
C THR A 110 -2.36 11.86 17.67
N VAL A 111 -2.14 11.10 16.61
CA VAL A 111 -3.15 10.29 15.93
C VAL A 111 -2.96 8.83 16.32
N TYR A 112 -4.06 8.16 16.70
CA TYR A 112 -4.07 6.75 17.08
C TYR A 112 -4.88 5.95 16.06
N PHE A 113 -4.37 4.79 15.66
CA PHE A 113 -5.13 3.85 14.85
C PHE A 113 -4.64 2.42 15.07
N GLU A 114 -5.43 1.48 14.60
CA GLU A 114 -5.14 0.07 14.66
C GLU A 114 -4.78 -0.43 13.25
N ALA A 115 -3.61 -1.06 13.13
CA ALA A 115 -3.18 -1.72 11.90
C ALA A 115 -3.35 -3.24 12.05
N LEU A 116 -4.16 -3.81 11.17
CA LEU A 116 -4.41 -5.26 11.15
C LEU A 116 -3.16 -6.04 10.73
N PRO A 117 -3.07 -7.33 11.02
CA PRO A 117 -2.02 -8.19 10.50
C PRO A 117 -1.99 -8.19 8.97
N ASP A 118 -0.80 -8.34 8.37
CA ASP A 118 -0.60 -8.42 6.91
C ASP A 118 -1.36 -7.33 6.13
N SER A 119 -1.27 -6.08 6.60
CA SER A 119 -2.08 -5.01 6.04
C SER A 119 -1.29 -3.77 5.63
N LEU A 120 -1.88 -3.05 4.68
CA LEU A 120 -1.59 -1.64 4.40
C LEU A 120 -2.77 -0.81 4.92
N THR A 121 -2.49 0.12 5.80
CA THR A 121 -3.47 1.05 6.37
C THR A 121 -3.24 2.46 5.85
N THR A 122 -4.30 3.12 5.41
CA THR A 122 -4.27 4.54 5.04
C THR A 122 -5.14 5.34 6.01
N VAL A 123 -4.56 6.36 6.61
CA VAL A 123 -5.28 7.31 7.48
C VAL A 123 -5.25 8.67 6.80
N ARG A 124 -6.43 9.24 6.55
CA ARG A 124 -6.58 10.59 6.01
C ARG A 124 -6.95 11.55 7.13
N ILE A 125 -6.23 12.67 7.20
CA ILE A 125 -6.41 13.72 8.18
C ILE A 125 -6.69 15.00 7.42
N GLU A 126 -7.86 15.57 7.64
CA GLU A 126 -8.32 16.85 7.08
C GLU A 126 -8.43 17.85 8.23
N GLU A 127 -8.01 19.10 7.99
CA GLU A 127 -8.21 20.20 8.93
C GLU A 127 -9.59 20.84 8.74
#